data_062c0163ff532d79f93d9eb3a9251f5c
#
_entry.id   062c0163ff532d79f93d9eb3a9251f5c
#
_cell.length_a   1.000
_cell.length_b   1.000
_cell.length_c   1.000
_cell.angle_alpha   90.00
_cell.angle_beta   90.00
_cell.angle_gamma   90.00
#
_symmetry.space_group_name_H-M   'P 1'
#
loop_
_entity.id
_entity.type
_entity.pdbx_description
1 polymer ?
#
loop_
_entity_poly.entity_id
_entity_poly.type
_entity_poly.pdbx_seq_one_letter_code
_entity_poly.pdbx_strand_id
1 'polypeptide(L)'
;MSCNMTYDELHEAYHKLQKEQNAGMFDYNCKVKRIVDGDTLDAYIDLGFDVWTTKRIRFMGIDTPESRTRDLTEKRFGKGAKHRLVEMLEGNDNKFIVRSHGTGKFGRVLGELYIPEFECSVNEQMIEEGHAVAYFGGSKQEVKDALTEARKVSSDYVLTHIDEIKK
;
A
#
# COMPACT_ATOMS: atom_id res chain seq x y z
N MET A 1 -36.28 26.49 -1.18
CA MET A 1 -36.73 25.18 -0.65
C MET A 1 -35.91 24.85 0.58
N SER A 2 -36.53 24.80 1.73
CA SER A 2 -35.87 24.31 2.93
C SER A 2 -35.85 22.77 2.88
N CYS A 3 -34.67 22.16 2.90
CA CYS A 3 -34.56 20.73 3.07
C CYS A 3 -34.86 20.41 4.54
N ASN A 4 -36.06 19.95 4.84
CA ASN A 4 -36.47 19.58 6.19
C ASN A 4 -36.10 18.13 6.54
N MET A 5 -34.92 17.71 6.14
CA MET A 5 -34.40 16.38 6.57
C MET A 5 -33.98 16.46 8.03
N THR A 6 -34.41 15.47 8.79
CA THR A 6 -33.90 15.26 10.14
C THR A 6 -32.43 14.84 10.11
N TYR A 7 -31.73 14.95 11.24
CA TYR A 7 -30.34 14.51 11.35
C TYR A 7 -30.18 13.02 10.96
N ASP A 8 -31.11 12.17 11.39
CA ASP A 8 -31.09 10.74 11.10
C ASP A 8 -31.28 10.43 9.61
N GLU A 9 -32.20 11.14 8.94
CA GLU A 9 -32.42 11.03 7.49
C GLU A 9 -31.18 11.51 6.69
N LEU A 10 -30.55 12.59 7.13
CA LEU A 10 -29.32 13.08 6.52
C LEU A 10 -28.17 12.08 6.70
N HIS A 11 -28.07 11.49 7.88
CA HIS A 11 -27.05 10.51 8.21
C HIS A 11 -27.25 9.22 7.39
N GLU A 12 -28.48 8.73 7.26
CA GLU A 12 -28.80 7.57 6.41
C GLU A 12 -28.52 7.84 4.93
N ALA A 13 -28.92 9.02 4.43
CA ALA A 13 -28.65 9.43 3.05
C ALA A 13 -27.15 9.54 2.77
N TYR A 14 -26.38 10.09 3.71
CA TYR A 14 -24.93 10.18 3.61
C TYR A 14 -24.29 8.79 3.57
N HIS A 15 -24.70 7.89 4.46
CA HIS A 15 -24.22 6.50 4.47
C HIS A 15 -24.62 5.73 3.21
N LYS A 16 -25.79 5.98 2.65
CA LYS A 16 -26.24 5.39 1.39
C LYS A 16 -25.38 5.89 0.22
N LEU A 17 -25.16 7.20 0.12
CA LEU A 17 -24.27 7.80 -0.89
C LEU A 17 -22.84 7.27 -0.79
N GLN A 18 -22.34 7.14 0.42
CA GLN A 18 -21.03 6.53 0.64
C GLN A 18 -20.97 5.09 0.14
N LYS A 19 -21.98 4.27 0.36
CA LYS A 19 -22.06 2.90 -0.16
C LYS A 19 -22.11 2.85 -1.68
N GLU A 20 -22.85 3.74 -2.30
CA GLU A 20 -23.02 3.83 -3.76
C GLU A 20 -21.77 4.36 -4.48
N GLN A 21 -20.93 5.17 -3.78
CA GLN A 21 -19.71 5.79 -4.32
C GLN A 21 -18.42 5.07 -3.89
N ASN A 22 -18.44 3.76 -3.61
CA ASN A 22 -17.36 3.04 -2.96
C ASN A 22 -17.07 3.55 -1.53
N ALA A 23 -18.11 3.69 -0.78
CA ALA A 23 -18.13 4.21 0.56
C ALA A 23 -17.24 3.45 1.53
N GLY A 24 -16.51 4.19 2.30
CA GLY A 24 -15.48 3.72 3.21
C GLY A 24 -14.06 4.00 2.72
N MET A 25 -13.93 4.57 1.52
CA MET A 25 -12.64 5.08 1.05
C MET A 25 -12.46 6.51 1.54
N PHE A 26 -11.57 6.66 2.50
CA PHE A 26 -11.14 7.97 2.98
C PHE A 26 -9.70 8.20 2.58
N ASP A 27 -9.40 9.38 2.06
CA ASP A 27 -8.06 9.82 1.73
C ASP A 27 -7.47 10.60 2.91
N TYR A 28 -6.30 10.16 3.39
CA TYR A 28 -5.61 10.79 4.51
C TYR A 28 -4.18 11.15 4.14
N ASN A 29 -3.73 12.32 4.57
CA ASN A 29 -2.32 12.68 4.52
C ASN A 29 -1.54 11.84 5.53
N CYS A 30 -0.40 11.31 5.09
CA CYS A 30 0.42 10.42 5.89
C CYS A 30 1.90 10.77 5.80
N LYS A 31 2.63 10.38 6.84
CA LYS A 31 4.09 10.33 6.86
C LYS A 31 4.57 8.93 7.20
N VAL A 32 5.59 8.47 6.50
CA VAL A 32 6.25 7.21 6.81
C VAL A 32 6.86 7.26 8.22
N LYS A 33 6.55 6.28 9.03
CA LYS A 33 7.24 6.02 10.30
C LYS A 33 8.33 4.97 10.10
N ARG A 34 7.99 3.89 9.40
CA ARG A 34 8.91 2.78 9.13
C ARG A 34 8.36 1.90 8.01
N ILE A 35 9.19 1.56 7.04
CA ILE A 35 8.87 0.56 6.02
C ILE A 35 9.22 -0.83 6.56
N VAL A 36 8.24 -1.73 6.56
CA VAL A 36 8.37 -3.10 7.09
C VAL A 36 8.79 -4.04 5.97
N ASP A 37 8.01 -4.10 4.90
CA ASP A 37 8.23 -4.91 3.69
C ASP A 37 7.81 -4.10 2.45
N GLY A 38 7.95 -4.65 1.25
CA GLY A 38 7.59 -3.97 0.00
C GLY A 38 6.10 -3.63 -0.14
N ASP A 39 5.24 -4.19 0.70
CA ASP A 39 3.79 -4.00 0.69
C ASP A 39 3.21 -3.64 2.07
N THR A 40 4.07 -3.30 3.02
CA THR A 40 3.65 -3.01 4.40
C THR A 40 4.53 -1.94 5.03
N LEU A 41 3.91 -0.91 5.59
CA LEU A 41 4.59 0.13 6.34
C LEU A 41 3.81 0.57 7.59
N ASP A 42 4.52 1.16 8.54
CA ASP A 42 3.92 1.88 9.66
C ASP A 42 3.95 3.38 9.32
N ALA A 43 2.84 4.07 9.49
CA ALA A 43 2.70 5.48 9.16
C ALA A 43 2.04 6.29 10.28
N TYR A 44 2.37 7.58 10.30
CA TYR A 44 1.58 8.60 10.97
C TYR A 44 0.49 9.05 10.01
N ILE A 45 -0.76 9.01 10.45
CA ILE A 45 -1.95 9.37 9.67
C ILE A 45 -2.56 10.62 10.29
N ASP A 46 -2.74 11.65 9.48
CA ASP A 46 -3.40 12.89 9.86
C ASP A 46 -4.92 12.71 9.78
N LEU A 47 -5.58 12.81 10.92
CA LEU A 47 -7.05 12.71 11.02
C LEU A 47 -7.73 14.09 10.97
N GLY A 48 -6.95 15.15 10.75
CA GLY A 48 -7.41 16.52 10.87
C GLY A 48 -7.47 17.01 12.33
N PHE A 49 -7.76 18.29 12.52
CA PHE A 49 -7.88 18.93 13.84
C PHE A 49 -6.65 18.72 14.75
N ASP A 50 -5.45 18.68 14.16
CA ASP A 50 -4.18 18.38 14.84
C ASP A 50 -4.12 17.00 15.53
N VAL A 51 -4.99 16.07 15.09
CA VAL A 51 -5.03 14.70 15.62
C VAL A 51 -4.29 13.75 14.66
N TRP A 52 -3.28 13.10 15.20
CA TRP A 52 -2.50 12.10 14.47
C TRP A 52 -2.62 10.73 15.13
N THR A 53 -2.64 9.69 14.32
CA THR A 53 -2.58 8.31 14.81
C THR A 53 -1.47 7.55 14.11
N THR A 54 -1.01 6.45 14.71
CA THR A 54 -0.04 5.54 14.10
C THR A 54 -0.74 4.24 13.76
N LYS A 55 -0.67 3.84 12.51
CA LYS A 55 -1.23 2.57 12.04
C LYS A 55 -0.26 1.84 11.13
N ARG A 56 -0.39 0.52 11.12
CA ARG A 56 0.21 -0.31 10.08
C ARG A 56 -0.69 -0.35 8.87
N ILE A 57 -0.14 -0.03 7.71
CA ILE A 57 -0.81 -0.06 6.42
C ILE A 57 -0.31 -1.28 5.65
N ARG A 58 -1.23 -2.14 5.23
CA ARG A 58 -1.00 -3.22 4.27
C ARG A 58 -1.52 -2.75 2.92
N PHE A 59 -0.69 -2.80 1.91
CA PHE A 59 -1.06 -2.36 0.57
C PHE A 59 -2.14 -3.29 0.01
N MET A 60 -3.26 -2.69 -0.36
CA MET A 60 -4.39 -3.44 -0.89
C MET A 60 -4.11 -3.94 -2.30
N GLY A 61 -4.58 -5.15 -2.59
CA GLY A 61 -4.58 -5.73 -3.93
C GLY A 61 -3.22 -6.19 -4.45
N ILE A 62 -2.16 -6.15 -3.63
CA ILE A 62 -0.83 -6.62 -4.03
C ILE A 62 -0.21 -7.56 -3.01
N ASP A 63 0.73 -8.35 -3.48
CA ASP A 63 1.65 -9.13 -2.64
C ASP A 63 3.08 -9.01 -3.18
N THR A 64 4.05 -8.98 -2.26
CA THR A 64 5.48 -8.86 -2.58
C THR A 64 6.25 -10.09 -2.10
N PRO A 65 7.44 -10.37 -2.67
CA PRO A 65 8.29 -11.44 -2.14
C PRO A 65 8.65 -11.20 -0.66
N GLU A 66 8.73 -12.26 0.11
CA GLU A 66 9.07 -12.20 1.52
C GLU A 66 10.52 -11.73 1.74
N SER A 67 10.70 -10.64 2.49
CA SER A 67 12.04 -10.14 2.83
C SER A 67 12.71 -10.92 3.96
N ARG A 68 11.96 -11.72 4.73
CA ARG A 68 12.41 -12.47 5.91
C ARG A 68 12.20 -13.98 5.76
N THR A 69 12.59 -14.52 4.63
CA THR A 69 12.52 -15.96 4.33
C THR A 69 13.90 -16.60 4.37
N ARG A 70 13.93 -17.95 4.45
CA ARG A 70 15.15 -18.75 4.31
C ARG A 70 15.56 -18.94 2.85
N ASP A 71 14.63 -18.80 1.92
CA ASP A 71 14.90 -18.77 0.49
C ASP A 71 15.67 -17.50 0.14
N LEU A 72 16.95 -17.65 -0.18
CA LEU A 72 17.85 -16.53 -0.46
C LEU A 72 17.45 -15.75 -1.71
N THR A 73 16.88 -16.42 -2.70
CA THR A 73 16.40 -15.79 -3.93
C THR A 73 15.17 -14.92 -3.63
N GLU A 74 14.17 -15.50 -2.98
CA GLU A 74 12.98 -14.78 -2.57
C GLU A 74 13.31 -13.58 -1.68
N LYS A 75 14.16 -13.80 -0.67
CA LYS A 75 14.64 -12.75 0.24
C LYS A 75 15.29 -11.59 -0.49
N ARG A 76 16.09 -11.86 -1.52
CA ARG A 76 16.74 -10.82 -2.33
C ARG A 76 15.71 -9.94 -3.03
N PHE A 77 14.72 -10.54 -3.67
CA PHE A 77 13.65 -9.81 -4.33
C PHE A 77 12.73 -9.10 -3.35
N GLY A 78 12.44 -9.69 -2.19
CA GLY A 78 11.69 -9.03 -1.12
C GLY A 78 12.40 -7.79 -0.57
N LYS A 79 13.70 -7.87 -0.35
CA LYS A 79 14.52 -6.69 0.01
C LYS A 79 14.59 -5.67 -1.12
N GLY A 80 14.64 -6.11 -2.39
CA GLY A 80 14.58 -5.24 -3.57
C GLY A 80 13.27 -4.45 -3.65
N ALA A 81 12.15 -5.13 -3.46
CA ALA A 81 10.84 -4.48 -3.40
C ALA A 81 10.76 -3.45 -2.27
N LYS A 82 11.26 -3.78 -1.09
CA LYS A 82 11.35 -2.84 0.03
C LYS A 82 12.24 -1.64 -0.30
N HIS A 83 13.40 -1.87 -0.90
CA HIS A 83 14.33 -0.81 -1.30
C HIS A 83 13.68 0.16 -2.28
N ARG A 84 12.99 -0.38 -3.30
CA ARG A 84 12.28 0.45 -4.28
C ARG A 84 11.18 1.30 -3.64
N LEU A 85 10.43 0.73 -2.69
CA LEU A 85 9.42 1.46 -1.94
C LEU A 85 10.04 2.61 -1.12
N VAL A 86 11.21 2.38 -0.51
CA VAL A 86 11.97 3.43 0.19
C VAL A 86 12.31 4.58 -0.74
N GLU A 87 12.87 4.29 -1.92
CA GLU A 87 13.22 5.33 -2.91
C GLU A 87 12.00 6.16 -3.34
N MET A 88 10.88 5.49 -3.67
CA MET A 88 9.64 6.18 -4.07
C MET A 88 9.15 7.15 -2.99
N LEU A 89 9.13 6.72 -1.74
CA LEU A 89 8.60 7.53 -0.65
C LEU A 89 9.58 8.61 -0.20
N GLU A 90 10.88 8.33 -0.16
CA GLU A 90 11.93 9.34 0.11
C GLU A 90 11.95 10.43 -0.96
N GLY A 91 11.70 10.10 -2.22
CA GLY A 91 11.55 11.05 -3.32
C GLY A 91 10.43 12.09 -3.09
N ASN A 92 9.46 11.77 -2.23
CA ASN A 92 8.40 12.70 -1.81
C ASN A 92 8.47 13.08 -0.32
N ASP A 93 9.66 13.23 0.24
CA ASP A 93 9.89 13.61 1.65
C ASP A 93 9.21 12.68 2.65
N ASN A 94 9.07 11.41 2.33
CA ASN A 94 8.35 10.41 3.13
C ASN A 94 6.88 10.75 3.40
N LYS A 95 6.27 11.56 2.54
CA LYS A 95 4.85 11.93 2.59
C LYS A 95 4.08 11.21 1.49
N PHE A 96 2.85 10.86 1.77
CA PHE A 96 1.95 10.23 0.80
C PHE A 96 0.50 10.42 1.23
N ILE A 97 -0.42 10.18 0.30
CA ILE A 97 -1.85 10.05 0.61
C ILE A 97 -2.18 8.57 0.65
N VAL A 98 -2.86 8.12 1.70
CA VAL A 98 -3.45 6.78 1.74
C VAL A 98 -4.95 6.87 1.45
N ARG A 99 -5.41 6.10 0.49
CA ARG A 99 -6.83 5.79 0.31
C ARG A 99 -7.15 4.54 1.11
N SER A 100 -7.95 4.69 2.17
CA SER A 100 -8.31 3.60 3.06
C SER A 100 -9.48 2.79 2.53
N HIS A 101 -9.30 1.49 2.38
CA HIS A 101 -10.35 0.51 2.06
C HIS A 101 -10.86 -0.22 3.31
N GLY A 102 -10.67 0.37 4.48
CA GLY A 102 -11.08 -0.19 5.75
C GLY A 102 -9.95 -0.88 6.50
N THR A 103 -10.33 -1.71 7.46
CA THR A 103 -9.40 -2.41 8.34
C THR A 103 -9.42 -3.90 8.05
N GLY A 104 -8.27 -4.45 7.75
CA GLY A 104 -8.07 -5.88 7.54
C GLY A 104 -7.83 -6.63 8.85
N LYS A 105 -7.43 -7.89 8.70
CA LYS A 105 -7.05 -8.74 9.85
C LYS A 105 -5.95 -8.06 10.68
N PHE A 106 -5.98 -8.30 11.99
CA PHE A 106 -5.00 -7.75 12.96
C PHE A 106 -4.98 -6.22 13.06
N GLY A 107 -6.07 -5.53 12.69
CA GLY A 107 -6.19 -4.07 12.82
C GLY A 107 -5.30 -3.27 11.85
N ARG A 108 -4.81 -3.90 10.79
CA ARG A 108 -4.05 -3.21 9.74
C ARG A 108 -5.00 -2.45 8.83
N VAL A 109 -4.64 -1.20 8.49
CA VAL A 109 -5.34 -0.46 7.44
C VAL A 109 -5.04 -1.11 6.10
N LEU A 110 -6.06 -1.36 5.30
CA LEU A 110 -5.90 -1.75 3.89
C LEU A 110 -5.93 -0.48 3.06
N GLY A 111 -4.86 -0.21 2.31
CA GLY A 111 -4.73 1.06 1.64
C GLY A 111 -4.05 1.01 0.28
N GLU A 112 -4.41 1.97 -0.55
CA GLU A 112 -3.67 2.35 -1.75
C GLU A 112 -2.92 3.64 -1.44
N LEU A 113 -1.65 3.71 -1.84
CA LEU A 113 -0.79 4.87 -1.60
C LEU A 113 -0.64 5.69 -2.87
N TYR A 114 -0.69 7.00 -2.72
CA TYR A 114 -0.52 7.96 -3.81
C TYR A 114 0.57 8.97 -3.47
N ILE A 115 1.46 9.20 -4.43
CA ILE A 115 2.46 10.26 -4.43
C ILE A 115 2.40 11.02 -5.75
N PRO A 116 2.77 12.32 -5.81
CA PRO A 116 2.62 13.13 -7.02
C PRO A 116 3.47 12.68 -8.22
N GLU A 117 4.50 11.87 -8.00
CA GLU A 117 5.40 11.40 -9.03
C GLU A 117 4.72 10.45 -10.03
N PHE A 118 3.70 9.70 -9.59
CA PHE A 118 3.03 8.70 -10.41
C PHE A 118 1.58 9.08 -10.69
N GLU A 119 1.12 8.80 -11.92
CA GLU A 119 -0.30 8.93 -12.29
C GLU A 119 -1.18 7.84 -11.68
N CYS A 120 -0.58 6.67 -11.38
CA CYS A 120 -1.21 5.54 -10.72
C CYS A 120 -0.85 5.47 -9.22
N SER A 121 -1.43 4.54 -8.50
CA SER A 121 -1.05 4.27 -7.11
C SER A 121 0.37 3.66 -7.04
N VAL A 122 1.04 3.86 -5.90
CA VAL A 122 2.30 3.16 -5.59
C VAL A 122 2.11 1.64 -5.66
N ASN A 123 0.93 1.14 -5.27
CA ASN A 123 0.57 -0.27 -5.38
C ASN A 123 0.67 -0.78 -6.82
N GLU A 124 0.07 -0.05 -7.77
CA GLU A 124 0.12 -0.38 -9.20
C GLU A 124 1.54 -0.22 -9.76
N GLN A 125 2.25 0.84 -9.39
CA GLN A 125 3.63 1.06 -9.80
C GLN A 125 4.54 -0.10 -9.39
N MET A 126 4.37 -0.64 -8.18
CA MET A 126 5.11 -1.80 -7.72
C MET A 126 4.84 -3.06 -8.55
N ILE A 127 3.62 -3.23 -9.07
CA ILE A 127 3.28 -4.33 -9.99
C ILE A 127 3.94 -4.10 -11.35
N GLU A 128 3.84 -2.90 -11.92
CA GLU A 128 4.41 -2.56 -13.22
C GLU A 128 5.92 -2.77 -13.28
N GLU A 129 6.61 -2.43 -12.19
CA GLU A 129 8.06 -2.62 -12.06
C GLU A 129 8.46 -4.07 -11.68
N GLY A 130 7.51 -4.99 -11.54
CA GLY A 130 7.77 -6.40 -11.22
C GLY A 130 8.20 -6.67 -9.77
N HIS A 131 8.00 -5.70 -8.87
CA HIS A 131 8.29 -5.83 -7.44
C HIS A 131 7.14 -6.47 -6.65
N ALA A 132 5.94 -6.44 -7.21
CA ALA A 132 4.73 -7.02 -6.63
C ALA A 132 3.90 -7.74 -7.70
N VAL A 133 2.92 -8.50 -7.24
CA VAL A 133 1.88 -9.09 -8.10
C VAL A 133 0.50 -8.73 -7.56
N ALA A 134 -0.50 -8.71 -8.44
CA ALA A 134 -1.88 -8.51 -8.03
C ALA A 134 -2.34 -9.67 -7.12
N TYR A 135 -2.99 -9.34 -6.01
CA TYR A 135 -3.47 -10.30 -5.03
C TYR A 135 -4.85 -9.92 -4.49
N PHE A 136 -5.84 -10.73 -4.80
CA PHE A 136 -7.23 -10.58 -4.35
C PHE A 136 -7.76 -11.84 -3.66
N GLY A 137 -6.86 -12.65 -3.06
CA GLY A 137 -7.23 -13.87 -2.35
C GLY A 137 -7.03 -15.14 -3.20
N GLY A 138 -5.84 -15.38 -3.70
CA GLY A 138 -5.45 -16.63 -4.37
C GLY A 138 -4.76 -17.63 -3.43
N SER A 139 -4.42 -18.79 -3.94
CA SER A 139 -3.57 -19.76 -3.24
C SER A 139 -2.14 -19.24 -3.11
N LYS A 140 -1.44 -19.68 -2.06
CA LYS A 140 -0.01 -19.33 -1.87
C LYS A 140 0.87 -19.77 -3.04
N GLN A 141 0.51 -20.86 -3.72
CA GLN A 141 1.27 -21.38 -4.85
C GLN A 141 1.10 -20.48 -6.09
N GLU A 142 -0.13 -20.07 -6.39
CA GLU A 142 -0.41 -19.13 -7.50
C GLU A 142 0.34 -17.82 -7.32
N VAL A 143 0.35 -17.24 -6.11
CA VAL A 143 1.10 -16.04 -5.78
C VAL A 143 2.60 -16.25 -5.98
N LYS A 144 3.14 -17.39 -5.53
CA LYS A 144 4.56 -17.71 -5.68
C LYS A 144 4.98 -17.85 -7.14
N ASP A 145 4.15 -18.47 -7.96
CA ASP A 145 4.39 -18.64 -9.39
C ASP A 145 4.34 -17.27 -10.11
N ALA A 146 3.35 -16.44 -9.79
CA ALA A 146 3.24 -15.08 -10.30
C ALA A 146 4.43 -14.20 -9.90
N LEU A 147 4.88 -14.26 -8.65
CA LEU A 147 6.08 -13.56 -8.18
C LEU A 147 7.34 -14.04 -8.89
N THR A 148 7.43 -15.32 -9.23
CA THR A 148 8.57 -15.86 -9.98
C THR A 148 8.63 -15.29 -11.39
N GLU A 149 7.49 -15.10 -12.05
CA GLU A 149 7.43 -14.43 -13.35
C GLU A 149 7.74 -12.93 -13.24
N ALA A 150 7.18 -12.23 -12.24
CA ALA A 150 7.43 -10.81 -12.01
C ALA A 150 8.91 -10.49 -11.78
N ARG A 151 9.68 -11.41 -11.20
CA ARG A 151 11.14 -11.28 -11.00
C ARG A 151 11.90 -11.02 -12.29
N LYS A 152 11.39 -11.48 -13.43
CA LYS A 152 12.03 -11.22 -14.74
C LYS A 152 12.07 -9.73 -15.06
N VAL A 153 11.06 -8.98 -14.64
CA VAL A 153 10.97 -7.52 -14.84
C VAL A 153 11.88 -6.78 -13.86
N SER A 154 11.86 -7.16 -12.59
CA SER A 154 12.62 -6.46 -11.53
C SER A 154 14.07 -6.92 -11.38
N SER A 155 14.53 -7.95 -12.12
CA SER A 155 15.87 -8.53 -11.94
C SER A 155 17.01 -7.53 -12.16
N ASP A 156 16.92 -6.69 -13.18
CA ASP A 156 17.96 -5.70 -13.48
C ASP A 156 18.06 -4.65 -12.37
N TYR A 157 16.93 -4.19 -11.85
CA TYR A 157 16.90 -3.30 -10.69
C TYR A 157 17.57 -3.94 -9.48
N VAL A 158 17.21 -5.17 -9.13
CA VAL A 158 17.76 -5.91 -7.98
C VAL A 158 19.26 -6.14 -8.12
N LEU A 159 19.75 -6.44 -9.32
CA LEU A 159 21.17 -6.61 -9.59
C LEU A 159 21.94 -5.29 -9.47
N THR A 160 21.38 -4.20 -9.96
CA THR A 160 22.01 -2.86 -9.89
C THR A 160 22.17 -2.39 -8.44
N HIS A 161 21.19 -2.68 -7.58
CA HIS A 161 21.19 -2.24 -6.18
C HIS A 161 21.62 -3.33 -5.18
N ILE A 162 22.28 -4.38 -5.67
CA ILE A 162 22.58 -5.58 -4.86
C ILE A 162 23.38 -5.28 -3.58
N ASP A 163 24.27 -4.31 -3.61
CA ASP A 163 25.12 -3.96 -2.46
C ASP A 163 24.37 -3.16 -1.38
N GLU A 164 23.35 -2.40 -1.78
CA GLU A 164 22.45 -1.69 -0.88
C GLU A 164 21.42 -2.64 -0.26
N ILE A 165 20.91 -3.56 -1.06
CA ILE A 165 19.93 -4.58 -0.66
C ILE A 165 20.50 -5.59 0.33
N LYS A 166 21.81 -5.89 0.28
CA LYS A 166 22.47 -6.84 1.20
C LYS A 166 22.63 -6.30 2.62
N LYS A 167 22.62 -5.00 2.80
CA LYS A 167 22.70 -4.37 4.13
C LYS A 167 21.36 -4.50 4.87
#